data_74fe05b02e63805ddd6036e1d495b804
#
_entry.id   74fe05b02e63805ddd6036e1d495b804
#
_cell.length_a   1.000
_cell.length_b   1.000
_cell.length_c   1.000
_cell.angle_alpha   90.00
_cell.angle_beta   90.00
_cell.angle_gamma   90.00
#
_symmetry.space_group_name_H-M   'P 1'
#
loop_
_entity.id
_entity.type
_entity.pdbx_description
1 polymer ?
#
loop_
_entity_poly.entity_id
_entity_poly.type
_entity_poly.pdbx_seq_one_letter_code
_entity_poly.pdbx_strand_id
1 'polypeptide(L)'
;DNPEAQWILVNYEQLSPFVANASRFAVMVIDEAQRMKEPTAQCTRHGFDIAAQVPNRYLLTGTPVLNRENELHTLLRLSGHPIGQLPLKEFCDRFAGNPEFRQSLRAELGDWMLRRRKDVLPSLKGKQRQLLKVALSTEERQQYDVLRLEDRPVFARLGALRRYLETVKVRVAMDLLSELDAEDKVILFCEFKPTVAALKELCEQAGLGCVTLVGNDSLTKRQKAIDRFQQDPDCRVLICTTAAAGTGNNLTAANYVFFLGLPWTPGQQEQAEDRAYRNGQLRMVVVKIPLVEGTIDEHLWQLLNAKRQVTQDLIEPEQVASNHTVLAAAIAVPPLIRSNG
;
A
#
# COMPACT_ATOMS: atom_id res chain seq x y z
N ASP A 1 -20.06 -28.05 4.64
CA ASP A 1 -21.25 -27.20 4.82
C ASP A 1 -21.89 -27.49 6.17
N ASN A 2 -21.86 -26.54 7.09
CA ASN A 2 -22.61 -26.61 8.33
C ASN A 2 -23.94 -25.85 8.09
N PRO A 3 -25.10 -26.52 8.00
CA PRO A 3 -26.38 -25.87 7.71
C PRO A 3 -26.85 -24.92 8.83
N GLU A 4 -26.27 -25.03 10.02
CA GLU A 4 -26.57 -24.15 11.17
C GLU A 4 -25.64 -22.93 11.27
N ALA A 5 -24.64 -22.83 10.38
CA ALA A 5 -23.75 -21.70 10.40
C ALA A 5 -24.47 -20.40 10.01
N GLN A 6 -24.44 -19.41 10.89
CA GLN A 6 -24.98 -18.08 10.62
C GLN A 6 -24.10 -17.26 9.67
N TRP A 7 -22.81 -17.56 9.60
CA TRP A 7 -21.79 -16.87 8.79
C TRP A 7 -20.97 -17.87 7.99
N ILE A 8 -20.72 -17.54 6.73
CA ILE A 8 -19.80 -18.27 5.86
C ILE A 8 -18.68 -17.33 5.46
N LEU A 9 -17.44 -17.67 5.84
CA LEU A 9 -16.24 -16.94 5.43
C LEU A 9 -15.65 -17.60 4.19
N VAL A 10 -15.44 -16.80 3.14
CA VAL A 10 -14.98 -17.27 1.82
C VAL A 10 -13.85 -16.39 1.32
N ASN A 11 -12.81 -17.01 0.76
CA ASN A 11 -11.78 -16.28 0.04
C ASN A 11 -12.30 -15.81 -1.33
N TYR A 12 -11.75 -14.72 -1.86
CA TYR A 12 -12.13 -14.16 -3.16
C TYR A 12 -12.03 -15.15 -4.32
N GLU A 13 -11.07 -16.05 -4.26
CA GLU A 13 -10.82 -17.08 -5.28
C GLU A 13 -11.85 -18.23 -5.24
N GLN A 14 -12.63 -18.32 -4.17
CA GLN A 14 -13.57 -19.40 -3.90
C GLN A 14 -15.05 -18.97 -4.00
N LEU A 15 -15.36 -17.88 -4.67
CA LEU A 15 -16.73 -17.35 -4.78
C LEU A 15 -17.63 -18.16 -5.74
N SER A 16 -17.05 -18.83 -6.77
CA SER A 16 -17.79 -19.52 -7.82
C SER A 16 -18.88 -20.48 -7.31
N PRO A 17 -18.64 -21.36 -6.30
CA PRO A 17 -19.67 -22.29 -5.82
C PRO A 17 -20.88 -21.62 -5.16
N PHE A 18 -20.76 -20.36 -4.76
CA PHE A 18 -21.82 -19.64 -4.06
C PHE A 18 -22.75 -18.87 -5.00
N VAL A 19 -22.39 -18.69 -6.28
CA VAL A 19 -23.17 -17.93 -7.25
C VAL A 19 -24.56 -18.54 -7.44
N ALA A 20 -24.65 -19.86 -7.61
CA ALA A 20 -25.93 -20.56 -7.90
C ALA A 20 -26.96 -20.48 -6.76
N ASN A 21 -26.51 -20.31 -5.52
CA ASN A 21 -27.35 -20.34 -4.33
C ASN A 21 -27.24 -19.05 -3.51
N ALA A 22 -26.87 -17.93 -4.12
CA ALA A 22 -26.61 -16.67 -3.42
C ALA A 22 -27.89 -16.07 -2.81
N SER A 23 -29.05 -16.33 -3.38
CA SER A 23 -30.35 -15.86 -2.89
C SER A 23 -30.72 -16.37 -1.47
N ARG A 24 -30.03 -17.41 -0.98
CA ARG A 24 -30.22 -17.90 0.39
C ARG A 24 -29.60 -16.99 1.46
N PHE A 25 -28.70 -16.07 1.05
CA PHE A 25 -28.04 -15.18 1.97
C PHE A 25 -28.78 -13.84 2.12
N ALA A 26 -29.02 -13.45 3.36
CA ALA A 26 -29.66 -12.16 3.66
C ALA A 26 -28.69 -10.98 3.57
N VAL A 27 -27.39 -11.23 3.78
CA VAL A 27 -26.36 -10.20 3.86
C VAL A 27 -25.08 -10.70 3.19
N MET A 28 -24.44 -9.81 2.45
CA MET A 28 -23.09 -9.98 1.89
C MET A 28 -22.17 -8.89 2.44
N VAL A 29 -21.05 -9.28 3.02
CA VAL A 29 -20.00 -8.36 3.49
C VAL A 29 -18.72 -8.64 2.72
N ILE A 30 -18.17 -7.62 2.09
CA ILE A 30 -16.89 -7.69 1.36
C ILE A 30 -15.85 -6.90 2.14
N ASP A 31 -14.91 -7.58 2.80
CA ASP A 31 -13.78 -6.94 3.49
C ASP A 31 -12.62 -6.69 2.50
N GLU A 32 -11.88 -5.57 2.66
CA GLU A 32 -10.87 -5.11 1.72
C GLU A 32 -11.43 -5.03 0.27
N ALA A 33 -12.61 -4.44 0.13
CA ALA A 33 -13.40 -4.43 -1.11
C ALA A 33 -12.64 -3.86 -2.32
N GLN A 34 -11.60 -3.02 -2.11
CA GLN A 34 -10.72 -2.53 -3.17
C GLN A 34 -10.00 -3.65 -3.94
N ARG A 35 -9.97 -4.87 -3.45
CA ARG A 35 -9.46 -6.04 -4.19
C ARG A 35 -10.36 -6.40 -5.38
N MET A 36 -11.64 -6.02 -5.34
CA MET A 36 -12.62 -6.21 -6.41
C MET A 36 -12.79 -4.99 -7.33
N LYS A 37 -11.83 -4.08 -7.37
CA LYS A 37 -11.88 -2.86 -8.17
C LYS A 37 -11.88 -3.07 -9.68
N GLU A 38 -11.35 -4.20 -10.16
CA GLU A 38 -11.24 -4.54 -11.57
C GLU A 38 -12.50 -5.32 -12.00
N PRO A 39 -13.40 -4.72 -12.83
CA PRO A 39 -14.68 -5.32 -13.16
C PRO A 39 -14.55 -6.59 -14.02
N THR A 40 -13.43 -6.77 -14.72
CA THR A 40 -13.18 -7.92 -15.59
C THR A 40 -12.57 -9.11 -14.87
N ALA A 41 -12.07 -8.91 -13.65
CA ALA A 41 -11.51 -9.99 -12.84
C ALA A 41 -12.59 -11.04 -12.48
N GLN A 42 -12.21 -12.31 -12.49
CA GLN A 42 -13.13 -13.42 -12.26
C GLN A 42 -13.83 -13.32 -10.90
N CYS A 43 -13.08 -13.01 -9.83
CA CYS A 43 -13.66 -12.83 -8.50
C CYS A 43 -14.70 -11.68 -8.46
N THR A 44 -14.44 -10.57 -9.17
CA THR A 44 -15.37 -9.44 -9.26
C THR A 44 -16.64 -9.80 -10.00
N ARG A 45 -16.54 -10.58 -11.10
CA ARG A 45 -17.71 -11.08 -11.84
C ARG A 45 -18.59 -11.95 -10.95
N HIS A 46 -18.01 -12.93 -10.27
CA HIS A 46 -18.74 -13.75 -9.30
C HIS A 46 -19.32 -12.89 -8.17
N GLY A 47 -18.60 -11.86 -7.73
CA GLY A 47 -19.10 -10.89 -6.77
C GLY A 47 -20.34 -10.16 -7.27
N PHE A 48 -20.37 -9.73 -8.53
CA PHE A 48 -21.58 -9.14 -9.14
C PHE A 48 -22.75 -10.10 -9.19
N ASP A 49 -22.51 -11.36 -9.59
CA ASP A 49 -23.55 -12.40 -9.70
C ASP A 49 -24.16 -12.72 -8.33
N ILE A 50 -23.34 -12.75 -7.28
CA ILE A 50 -23.78 -12.91 -5.88
C ILE A 50 -24.53 -11.65 -5.43
N ALA A 51 -23.95 -10.46 -5.64
CA ALA A 51 -24.54 -9.18 -5.23
C ALA A 51 -25.91 -8.92 -5.85
N ALA A 52 -26.14 -9.41 -7.08
CA ALA A 52 -27.46 -9.30 -7.74
C ALA A 52 -28.58 -10.07 -7.02
N GLN A 53 -28.23 -11.08 -6.24
CA GLN A 53 -29.17 -11.97 -5.55
C GLN A 53 -29.31 -11.68 -4.05
N VAL A 54 -28.34 -10.95 -3.44
CA VAL A 54 -28.31 -10.65 -2.00
C VAL A 54 -28.84 -9.24 -1.76
N PRO A 55 -29.88 -9.05 -0.93
CA PRO A 55 -30.52 -7.75 -0.76
C PRO A 55 -29.65 -6.73 0.00
N ASN A 56 -28.92 -7.16 1.03
CA ASN A 56 -28.13 -6.28 1.87
C ASN A 56 -26.64 -6.49 1.63
N ARG A 57 -25.93 -5.43 1.22
CA ARG A 57 -24.53 -5.49 0.80
C ARG A 57 -23.72 -4.42 1.51
N TYR A 58 -22.63 -4.84 2.17
CA TYR A 58 -21.71 -3.96 2.88
C TYR A 58 -20.29 -4.15 2.36
N LEU A 59 -19.64 -3.07 1.97
CA LEU A 59 -18.26 -3.05 1.52
C LEU A 59 -17.41 -2.34 2.56
N LEU A 60 -16.39 -3.04 3.05
CA LEU A 60 -15.42 -2.51 4.00
C LEU A 60 -14.11 -2.25 3.25
N THR A 61 -13.60 -1.03 3.33
CA THR A 61 -12.34 -0.66 2.70
C THR A 61 -11.72 0.55 3.40
N GLY A 62 -10.42 0.48 3.66
CA GLY A 62 -9.65 1.64 4.10
C GLY A 62 -9.32 2.61 2.96
N THR A 63 -9.37 2.13 1.71
CA THR A 63 -8.95 2.87 0.51
C THR A 63 -9.90 2.59 -0.64
N PRO A 64 -11.06 3.25 -0.72
CA PRO A 64 -12.08 2.99 -1.74
C PRO A 64 -11.59 3.31 -3.17
N VAL A 65 -10.60 4.18 -3.30
CA VAL A 65 -9.94 4.53 -4.56
C VAL A 65 -8.43 4.35 -4.38
N LEU A 66 -7.82 3.52 -5.23
CA LEU A 66 -6.37 3.29 -5.20
C LEU A 66 -5.63 4.10 -6.26
N ASN A 67 -6.18 4.19 -7.47
CA ASN A 67 -5.52 4.84 -8.61
C ASN A 67 -6.42 5.78 -9.41
N ARG A 68 -7.69 5.44 -9.60
CA ARG A 68 -8.63 6.19 -10.46
C ARG A 68 -10.06 6.11 -9.93
N GLU A 69 -10.85 7.10 -10.27
CA GLU A 69 -12.26 7.22 -9.90
C GLU A 69 -13.12 6.06 -10.40
N ASN A 70 -12.80 5.49 -11.57
CA ASN A 70 -13.52 4.35 -12.14
C ASN A 70 -13.42 3.07 -11.28
N GLU A 71 -12.43 2.95 -10.42
CA GLU A 71 -12.35 1.86 -9.44
C GLU A 71 -13.52 1.92 -8.44
N LEU A 72 -13.93 3.15 -8.10
CA LEU A 72 -15.07 3.38 -7.23
C LEU A 72 -16.40 2.95 -7.89
N HIS A 73 -16.53 3.12 -9.22
CA HIS A 73 -17.71 2.65 -9.96
C HIS A 73 -17.97 1.14 -9.74
N THR A 74 -16.93 0.32 -9.78
CA THR A 74 -17.06 -1.12 -9.52
C THR A 74 -17.54 -1.40 -8.11
N LEU A 75 -17.02 -0.69 -7.11
CA LEU A 75 -17.44 -0.83 -5.72
C LEU A 75 -18.88 -0.34 -5.51
N LEU A 76 -19.28 0.77 -6.12
CA LEU A 76 -20.65 1.26 -6.06
C LEU A 76 -21.62 0.28 -6.71
N ARG A 77 -21.24 -0.37 -7.82
CA ARG A 77 -22.04 -1.41 -8.44
C ARG A 77 -22.20 -2.62 -7.50
N LEU A 78 -21.14 -3.08 -6.87
CA LEU A 78 -21.19 -4.18 -5.90
C LEU A 78 -22.07 -3.84 -4.69
N SER A 79 -22.03 -2.60 -4.20
CA SER A 79 -22.84 -2.15 -3.06
C SER A 79 -24.33 -1.96 -3.44
N GLY A 80 -24.64 -1.85 -4.72
CA GLY A 80 -25.99 -1.59 -5.22
C GLY A 80 -26.37 -0.12 -5.30
N HIS A 81 -25.40 0.78 -5.20
CA HIS A 81 -25.66 2.22 -5.37
C HIS A 81 -26.14 2.53 -6.81
N PRO A 82 -27.16 3.40 -6.99
CA PRO A 82 -27.72 3.72 -8.30
C PRO A 82 -26.66 4.19 -9.32
N ILE A 83 -25.70 5.02 -8.88
CA ILE A 83 -24.61 5.51 -9.75
C ILE A 83 -23.72 4.37 -10.26
N GLY A 84 -23.54 3.30 -9.51
CA GLY A 84 -22.80 2.11 -9.93
C GLY A 84 -23.51 1.30 -11.01
N GLN A 85 -24.79 1.57 -11.29
CA GLN A 85 -25.55 0.94 -12.38
C GLN A 85 -25.40 1.70 -13.71
N LEU A 86 -24.85 2.90 -13.69
CA LEU A 86 -24.55 3.65 -14.91
C LEU A 86 -23.53 2.90 -15.77
N PRO A 87 -23.60 3.00 -17.10
CA PRO A 87 -22.50 2.57 -17.95
C PRO A 87 -21.18 3.25 -17.52
N LEU A 88 -20.08 2.51 -17.50
CA LEU A 88 -18.78 3.04 -17.03
C LEU A 88 -18.37 4.33 -17.75
N LYS A 89 -18.66 4.42 -19.07
CA LYS A 89 -18.38 5.63 -19.84
C LYS A 89 -19.16 6.83 -19.29
N GLU A 90 -20.44 6.67 -19.05
CA GLU A 90 -21.31 7.73 -18.52
C GLU A 90 -20.88 8.14 -17.09
N PHE A 91 -20.50 7.17 -16.26
CA PHE A 91 -19.92 7.45 -14.95
C PHE A 91 -18.64 8.29 -15.05
N CYS A 92 -17.73 7.91 -15.94
CA CYS A 92 -16.49 8.64 -16.14
C CYS A 92 -16.74 10.06 -16.68
N ASP A 93 -17.65 10.21 -17.61
CA ASP A 93 -18.01 11.51 -18.18
C ASP A 93 -18.63 12.47 -17.15
N ARG A 94 -19.32 11.93 -16.14
CA ARG A 94 -19.97 12.72 -15.09
C ARG A 94 -19.08 13.01 -13.87
N PHE A 95 -18.19 12.07 -13.50
CA PHE A 95 -17.56 12.05 -12.17
C PHE A 95 -16.03 11.90 -12.19
N ALA A 96 -15.40 11.69 -13.35
CA ALA A 96 -13.97 11.48 -13.42
C ALA A 96 -13.20 12.67 -14.01
N GLY A 97 -11.93 12.80 -13.62
CA GLY A 97 -10.97 13.70 -14.27
C GLY A 97 -11.07 15.18 -13.92
N ASN A 98 -12.14 15.64 -13.25
CA ASN A 98 -12.36 17.05 -12.90
C ASN A 98 -12.67 17.17 -11.38
N PRO A 99 -12.10 18.14 -10.65
CA PRO A 99 -12.39 18.36 -9.23
C PRO A 99 -13.86 18.63 -8.93
N GLU A 100 -14.58 19.37 -9.80
CA GLU A 100 -16.00 19.65 -9.65
C GLU A 100 -16.84 18.37 -9.76
N PHE A 101 -16.47 17.46 -10.67
CA PHE A 101 -17.14 16.17 -10.85
C PHE A 101 -16.93 15.28 -9.62
N ARG A 102 -15.74 15.32 -9.02
CA ARG A 102 -15.45 14.59 -7.78
C ARG A 102 -16.25 15.14 -6.59
N GLN A 103 -16.47 16.44 -6.55
CA GLN A 103 -17.33 17.10 -5.55
C GLN A 103 -18.78 16.63 -5.68
N SER A 104 -19.29 16.56 -6.91
CA SER A 104 -20.63 16.03 -7.20
C SER A 104 -20.76 14.58 -6.77
N LEU A 105 -19.78 13.74 -7.10
CA LEU A 105 -19.75 12.34 -6.66
C LEU A 105 -19.72 12.22 -5.12
N ARG A 106 -18.94 13.05 -4.45
CA ARG A 106 -18.88 13.08 -2.99
C ARG A 106 -20.22 13.42 -2.36
N ALA A 107 -20.93 14.40 -2.91
CA ALA A 107 -22.25 14.78 -2.42
C ALA A 107 -23.24 13.60 -2.52
N GLU A 108 -23.23 12.88 -3.65
CA GLU A 108 -24.07 11.70 -3.88
C GLU A 108 -23.71 10.52 -2.94
N LEU A 109 -22.48 10.45 -2.46
CA LEU A 109 -22.02 9.37 -1.58
C LEU A 109 -22.20 9.69 -0.08
N GLY A 110 -22.57 10.91 0.29
CA GLY A 110 -22.60 11.36 1.67
C GLY A 110 -23.46 10.49 2.59
N ASP A 111 -24.62 10.04 2.12
CA ASP A 111 -25.55 9.18 2.85
C ASP A 111 -25.28 7.67 2.67
N TRP A 112 -24.43 7.32 1.70
CA TRP A 112 -24.14 5.91 1.36
C TRP A 112 -22.83 5.41 1.97
N MET A 113 -21.85 6.29 2.18
CA MET A 113 -20.51 5.94 2.62
C MET A 113 -20.18 6.53 3.99
N LEU A 114 -20.05 5.65 5.00
CA LEU A 114 -19.55 6.04 6.32
C LEU A 114 -18.01 6.02 6.31
N ARG A 115 -17.39 7.18 6.54
CA ARG A 115 -15.94 7.29 6.71
C ARG A 115 -15.59 7.80 8.10
N ARG A 116 -14.70 7.08 8.78
CA ARG A 116 -14.09 7.49 10.05
C ARG A 116 -12.59 7.59 9.89
N ARG A 117 -12.02 8.69 10.36
CA ARG A 117 -10.56 8.89 10.42
C ARG A 117 -10.04 8.47 11.78
N LYS A 118 -8.73 8.15 11.84
CA LYS A 118 -8.08 7.78 13.11
C LYS A 118 -7.83 8.94 14.05
N ASP A 119 -7.86 10.19 13.54
CA ASP A 119 -7.74 11.42 14.32
C ASP A 119 -8.87 11.59 15.38
N VAL A 120 -9.98 10.88 15.20
CA VAL A 120 -11.04 10.82 16.21
C VAL A 120 -10.73 9.92 17.41
N LEU A 121 -9.60 9.20 17.39
CA LEU A 121 -9.19 8.31 18.48
C LEU A 121 -8.24 9.04 19.44
N PRO A 122 -8.69 9.50 20.62
CA PRO A 122 -7.88 10.30 21.53
C PRO A 122 -6.70 9.52 22.15
N SER A 123 -6.74 8.19 22.09
CA SER A 123 -5.68 7.32 22.60
C SER A 123 -4.42 7.28 21.70
N LEU A 124 -4.51 7.68 20.43
CA LEU A 124 -3.39 7.65 19.50
C LEU A 124 -2.54 8.92 19.64
N LYS A 125 -1.24 8.75 19.92
CA LYS A 125 -0.28 9.85 20.15
C LYS A 125 0.15 10.59 18.86
N GLY A 126 -0.33 10.15 17.70
CA GLY A 126 -0.02 10.75 16.41
C GLY A 126 0.94 9.90 15.57
N LYS A 127 1.02 10.28 14.30
CA LYS A 127 1.93 9.69 13.29
C LYS A 127 2.60 10.80 12.52
N GLN A 128 3.94 10.75 12.41
CA GLN A 128 4.75 11.72 11.69
C GLN A 128 5.53 11.05 10.58
N ARG A 129 5.45 11.57 9.34
CA ARG A 129 6.29 11.15 8.23
C ARG A 129 7.49 12.08 8.09
N GLN A 130 8.66 11.49 7.96
CA GLN A 130 9.94 12.19 7.77
C GLN A 130 10.59 11.69 6.48
N LEU A 131 10.82 12.60 5.54
CA LEU A 131 11.58 12.31 4.33
C LEU A 131 13.06 12.47 4.64
N LEU A 132 13.86 11.47 4.29
CA LEU A 132 15.31 11.49 4.44
C LEU A 132 15.95 11.57 3.05
N LYS A 133 16.71 12.62 2.81
CA LYS A 133 17.49 12.74 1.57
C LYS A 133 18.72 11.87 1.64
N VAL A 134 18.91 11.04 0.64
CA VAL A 134 20.04 10.10 0.53
C VAL A 134 20.83 10.43 -0.74
N ALA A 135 22.10 10.80 -0.56
CA ALA A 135 23.00 11.00 -1.69
C ALA A 135 23.64 9.66 -2.10
N LEU A 136 23.82 9.47 -3.40
CA LEU A 136 24.64 8.38 -3.92
C LEU A 136 26.12 8.74 -3.84
N SER A 137 26.98 7.76 -3.54
CA SER A 137 28.41 7.88 -3.80
C SER A 137 28.68 7.97 -5.32
N THR A 138 29.90 8.29 -5.71
CA THR A 138 30.28 8.33 -7.13
C THR A 138 30.09 6.96 -7.78
N GLU A 139 30.48 5.90 -7.09
CA GLU A 139 30.37 4.51 -7.57
C GLU A 139 28.90 4.08 -7.66
N GLU A 140 28.10 4.40 -6.62
CA GLU A 140 26.67 4.12 -6.61
C GLU A 140 25.97 4.86 -7.76
N ARG A 141 26.35 6.11 -8.04
CA ARG A 141 25.81 6.88 -9.17
C ARG A 141 26.14 6.24 -10.51
N GLN A 142 27.38 5.83 -10.70
CA GLN A 142 27.79 5.15 -11.93
C GLN A 142 27.00 3.86 -12.15
N GLN A 143 26.84 3.04 -11.13
CA GLN A 143 26.05 1.81 -11.21
C GLN A 143 24.57 2.08 -11.51
N TYR A 144 23.99 3.10 -10.87
CA TYR A 144 22.62 3.53 -11.15
C TYR A 144 22.45 3.97 -12.61
N ASP A 145 23.38 4.77 -13.13
CA ASP A 145 23.32 5.26 -14.51
C ASP A 145 23.50 4.14 -15.53
N VAL A 146 24.36 3.14 -15.28
CA VAL A 146 24.46 1.93 -16.09
C VAL A 146 23.11 1.22 -16.17
N LEU A 147 22.47 0.94 -15.03
CA LEU A 147 21.18 0.28 -14.99
C LEU A 147 20.07 1.09 -15.67
N ARG A 148 20.13 2.43 -15.57
CA ARG A 148 19.19 3.35 -16.21
C ARG A 148 19.30 3.32 -17.75
N LEU A 149 20.50 3.15 -18.28
CA LEU A 149 20.80 3.14 -19.72
C LEU A 149 20.67 1.75 -20.34
N GLU A 150 20.50 0.71 -19.54
CA GLU A 150 20.43 -0.67 -20.01
C GLU A 150 19.25 -0.87 -20.98
N ASP A 151 19.51 -1.55 -22.10
CA ASP A 151 18.49 -1.88 -23.10
C ASP A 151 17.61 -3.04 -22.58
N ARG A 152 16.62 -2.68 -21.78
CA ARG A 152 15.62 -3.59 -21.22
C ARG A 152 14.21 -3.01 -21.39
N PRO A 153 13.17 -3.86 -21.42
CA PRO A 153 11.80 -3.39 -21.31
C PRO A 153 11.61 -2.46 -20.11
N VAL A 154 10.82 -1.39 -20.27
CA VAL A 154 10.65 -0.32 -19.28
C VAL A 154 10.34 -0.85 -17.87
N PHE A 155 9.43 -1.81 -17.74
CA PHE A 155 9.09 -2.38 -16.43
C PHE A 155 10.23 -3.20 -15.80
N ALA A 156 10.97 -3.93 -16.60
CA ALA A 156 12.13 -4.70 -16.12
C ALA A 156 13.25 -3.77 -15.62
N ARG A 157 13.52 -2.68 -16.38
CA ARG A 157 14.48 -1.63 -16.01
C ARG A 157 14.05 -0.91 -14.73
N LEU A 158 12.78 -0.53 -14.63
CA LEU A 158 12.23 0.08 -13.42
C LEU A 158 12.38 -0.84 -12.21
N GLY A 159 12.11 -2.14 -12.37
CA GLY A 159 12.31 -3.14 -11.32
C GLY A 159 13.77 -3.26 -10.88
N ALA A 160 14.72 -3.24 -11.83
CA ALA A 160 16.15 -3.28 -11.55
C ALA A 160 16.61 -2.03 -10.78
N LEU A 161 16.21 -0.84 -11.23
CA LEU A 161 16.52 0.43 -10.55
C LEU A 161 15.97 0.47 -9.13
N ARG A 162 14.71 0.08 -8.90
CA ARG A 162 14.12 0.02 -7.57
C ARG A 162 14.86 -0.93 -6.64
N ARG A 163 15.23 -2.11 -7.15
CA ARG A 163 16.02 -3.09 -6.39
C ARG A 163 17.37 -2.52 -6.00
N TYR A 164 18.06 -1.88 -6.94
CA TYR A 164 19.34 -1.26 -6.67
C TYR A 164 19.25 -0.17 -5.60
N LEU A 165 18.29 0.75 -5.73
CA LEU A 165 18.07 1.83 -4.75
C LEU A 165 17.69 1.29 -3.38
N GLU A 166 16.95 0.19 -3.32
CA GLU A 166 16.64 -0.47 -2.04
C GLU A 166 17.92 -1.03 -1.37
N THR A 167 18.84 -1.57 -2.16
CA THR A 167 20.16 -2.02 -1.66
C THR A 167 20.99 -0.85 -1.11
N VAL A 168 21.00 0.30 -1.80
CA VAL A 168 21.67 1.52 -1.31
C VAL A 168 21.11 1.97 0.03
N LYS A 169 19.81 1.85 0.23
CA LYS A 169 19.14 2.25 1.49
C LYS A 169 19.39 1.31 2.67
N VAL A 170 19.98 0.14 2.44
CA VAL A 170 20.36 -0.78 3.53
C VAL A 170 21.30 -0.10 4.52
N ARG A 171 22.33 0.64 4.02
CA ARG A 171 23.24 1.38 4.92
C ARG A 171 22.50 2.42 5.76
N VAL A 172 21.55 3.16 5.15
CA VAL A 172 20.75 4.17 5.86
C VAL A 172 19.86 3.52 6.93
N ALA A 173 19.36 2.32 6.67
CA ALA A 173 18.59 1.57 7.65
C ALA A 173 19.46 1.12 8.82
N MET A 174 20.70 0.66 8.57
CA MET A 174 21.62 0.28 9.63
C MET A 174 22.07 1.47 10.47
N ASP A 175 22.33 2.63 9.84
CA ASP A 175 22.62 3.89 10.55
C ASP A 175 21.45 4.25 11.48
N LEU A 176 20.23 4.23 10.98
CA LEU A 176 19.02 4.45 11.78
C LEU A 176 18.94 3.49 12.98
N LEU A 177 19.18 2.19 12.74
CA LEU A 177 19.10 1.18 13.82
C LEU A 177 20.12 1.43 14.92
N SER A 178 21.28 2.00 14.59
CA SER A 178 22.32 2.35 15.57
C SER A 178 21.96 3.57 16.41
N GLU A 179 21.07 4.44 15.93
CA GLU A 179 20.61 5.66 16.60
C GLU A 179 19.40 5.44 17.52
N LEU A 180 18.72 4.27 17.42
CA LEU A 180 17.52 4.00 18.19
C LEU A 180 17.79 3.70 19.65
N ASP A 181 16.97 4.25 20.52
CA ASP A 181 16.99 3.94 21.95
C ASP A 181 16.67 2.45 22.21
N ALA A 182 17.12 1.95 23.38
CA ALA A 182 16.95 0.53 23.72
C ALA A 182 15.48 0.06 23.72
N GLU A 183 14.55 0.96 24.01
CA GLU A 183 13.11 0.67 24.05
C GLU A 183 12.43 0.78 22.68
N ASP A 184 13.12 1.30 21.67
CA ASP A 184 12.54 1.50 20.35
C ASP A 184 12.48 0.21 19.56
N LYS A 185 11.36 0.00 18.89
CA LYS A 185 11.18 -1.10 17.93
C LYS A 185 10.81 -0.55 16.56
N VAL A 186 11.38 -1.15 15.52
CA VAL A 186 11.23 -0.70 14.15
C VAL A 186 10.70 -1.79 13.23
N ILE A 187 9.86 -1.39 12.28
CA ILE A 187 9.47 -2.21 11.13
C ILE A 187 10.20 -1.68 9.91
N LEU A 188 11.00 -2.55 9.27
CA LEU A 188 11.68 -2.26 8.00
C LEU A 188 10.87 -2.87 6.86
N PHE A 189 10.26 -2.03 6.04
CA PHE A 189 9.51 -2.45 4.86
C PHE A 189 10.40 -2.48 3.62
N CYS A 190 10.49 -3.66 3.01
CA CYS A 190 11.20 -3.93 1.77
C CYS A 190 10.22 -4.36 0.68
N GLU A 191 10.57 -4.13 -0.59
CA GLU A 191 9.83 -4.69 -1.73
C GLU A 191 10.46 -6.00 -2.21
N PHE A 192 11.77 -6.20 -1.96
CA PHE A 192 12.52 -7.33 -2.48
C PHE A 192 13.04 -8.26 -1.38
N LYS A 193 12.84 -9.57 -1.56
CA LYS A 193 13.32 -10.61 -0.62
C LYS A 193 14.83 -10.60 -0.39
N PRO A 194 15.70 -10.37 -1.40
CA PRO A 194 17.13 -10.27 -1.16
C PRO A 194 17.52 -9.19 -0.15
N THR A 195 16.82 -8.05 -0.15
CA THR A 195 17.06 -6.98 0.82
C THR A 195 16.68 -7.40 2.24
N VAL A 196 15.57 -8.17 2.38
CA VAL A 196 15.18 -8.74 3.67
C VAL A 196 16.27 -9.67 4.21
N ALA A 197 16.87 -10.51 3.35
CA ALA A 197 17.93 -11.42 3.73
C ALA A 197 19.21 -10.68 4.15
N ALA A 198 19.62 -9.67 3.36
CA ALA A 198 20.80 -8.85 3.65
C ALA A 198 20.65 -8.09 4.98
N LEU A 199 19.49 -7.46 5.21
CA LEU A 199 19.23 -6.76 6.47
C LEU A 199 19.23 -7.71 7.67
N LYS A 200 18.65 -8.91 7.51
CA LYS A 200 18.68 -9.91 8.57
C LYS A 200 20.11 -10.27 8.97
N GLU A 201 20.95 -10.56 7.99
CA GLU A 201 22.36 -10.90 8.22
C GLU A 201 23.10 -9.75 8.91
N LEU A 202 22.92 -8.51 8.47
CA LEU A 202 23.54 -7.33 9.09
C LEU A 202 23.03 -7.09 10.52
N CYS A 203 21.75 -7.27 10.81
CA CYS A 203 21.21 -7.18 12.16
C CYS A 203 21.83 -8.26 13.06
N GLU A 204 21.95 -9.51 12.59
CA GLU A 204 22.57 -10.61 13.34
C GLU A 204 24.05 -10.33 13.62
N GLN A 205 24.81 -9.81 12.63
CA GLN A 205 26.20 -9.39 12.80
C GLN A 205 26.36 -8.24 13.82
N ALA A 206 25.40 -7.33 13.86
CA ALA A 206 25.36 -6.21 14.80
C ALA A 206 24.81 -6.60 16.19
N GLY A 207 24.45 -7.87 16.42
CA GLY A 207 23.86 -8.33 17.68
C GLY A 207 22.44 -7.80 17.93
N LEU A 208 21.76 -7.30 16.90
CA LEU A 208 20.39 -6.79 16.99
C LEU A 208 19.38 -7.93 16.84
N GLY A 209 18.54 -8.13 17.85
CA GLY A 209 17.43 -9.09 17.79
C GLY A 209 16.45 -8.73 16.69
N CYS A 210 16.31 -9.62 15.71
CA CYS A 210 15.43 -9.40 14.58
C CYS A 210 14.59 -10.62 14.22
N VAL A 211 13.48 -10.39 13.54
CA VAL A 211 12.63 -11.40 12.88
C VAL A 211 12.28 -10.96 11.48
N THR A 212 11.95 -11.92 10.62
CA THR A 212 11.55 -11.65 9.23
C THR A 212 10.13 -12.11 8.95
N LEU A 213 9.44 -11.41 8.04
CA LEU A 213 8.11 -11.75 7.55
C LEU A 213 8.04 -11.61 6.03
N VAL A 214 7.97 -12.73 5.31
CA VAL A 214 7.91 -12.75 3.85
C VAL A 214 6.73 -13.57 3.34
N GLY A 215 6.31 -13.32 2.09
CA GLY A 215 5.09 -13.89 1.53
C GLY A 215 5.02 -15.44 1.53
N ASN A 216 6.17 -16.11 1.46
CA ASN A 216 6.24 -17.59 1.43
C ASN A 216 6.26 -18.24 2.83
N ASP A 217 6.27 -17.45 3.91
CA ASP A 217 6.24 -18.00 5.26
C ASP A 217 4.89 -18.66 5.55
N SER A 218 4.91 -19.82 6.19
CA SER A 218 3.69 -20.47 6.70
C SER A 218 3.00 -19.60 7.75
N LEU A 219 1.70 -19.80 7.94
CA LEU A 219 0.92 -19.07 8.94
C LEU A 219 1.54 -19.19 10.34
N THR A 220 1.98 -20.41 10.71
CA THR A 220 2.63 -20.65 12.02
C THR A 220 3.95 -19.89 12.17
N LYS A 221 4.78 -19.84 11.12
CA LYS A 221 6.04 -19.10 11.15
C LYS A 221 5.79 -17.59 11.27
N ARG A 222 4.80 -17.09 10.54
CA ARG A 222 4.38 -15.69 10.61
C ARG A 222 3.92 -15.29 12.01
N GLN A 223 3.04 -16.11 12.60
CA GLN A 223 2.52 -15.85 13.94
C GLN A 223 3.66 -15.83 14.98
N LYS A 224 4.56 -16.82 14.94
CA LYS A 224 5.74 -16.87 15.84
C LYS A 224 6.63 -15.62 15.70
N ALA A 225 6.85 -15.14 14.47
CA ALA A 225 7.66 -13.94 14.25
C ALA A 225 6.96 -12.70 14.82
N ILE A 226 5.65 -12.57 14.64
CA ILE A 226 4.85 -11.48 15.17
C ILE A 226 4.83 -11.50 16.70
N ASP A 227 4.57 -12.65 17.30
CA ASP A 227 4.51 -12.81 18.75
C ASP A 227 5.87 -12.46 19.38
N ARG A 228 6.97 -12.95 18.79
CA ARG A 228 8.31 -12.60 19.23
C ARG A 228 8.59 -11.09 19.14
N PHE A 229 8.25 -10.47 18.02
CA PHE A 229 8.43 -9.02 17.85
C PHE A 229 7.61 -8.22 18.85
N GLN A 230 6.38 -8.66 19.13
CA GLN A 230 5.48 -7.94 20.05
C GLN A 230 5.89 -8.10 21.52
N GLN A 231 6.36 -9.28 21.92
CA GLN A 231 6.51 -9.65 23.32
C GLN A 231 7.97 -9.67 23.82
N ASP A 232 8.92 -9.99 22.95
CA ASP A 232 10.34 -10.10 23.30
C ASP A 232 11.01 -8.70 23.23
N PRO A 233 11.45 -8.12 24.36
CA PRO A 233 12.11 -6.81 24.37
C PRO A 233 13.41 -6.80 23.56
N ASP A 234 14.13 -7.92 23.49
CA ASP A 234 15.39 -8.02 22.75
C ASP A 234 15.16 -8.11 21.22
N CYS A 235 13.93 -8.49 20.79
CA CYS A 235 13.55 -8.49 19.39
C CYS A 235 13.08 -7.10 18.94
N ARG A 236 14.01 -6.26 18.50
CA ARG A 236 13.77 -4.85 18.21
C ARG A 236 13.44 -4.56 16.75
N VAL A 237 13.76 -5.47 15.83
CA VAL A 237 13.66 -5.25 14.39
C VAL A 237 12.73 -6.29 13.75
N LEU A 238 11.69 -5.82 13.06
CA LEU A 238 10.88 -6.64 12.16
C LEU A 238 11.20 -6.26 10.72
N ILE A 239 11.77 -7.18 9.95
CA ILE A 239 12.09 -6.97 8.53
C ILE A 239 11.06 -7.69 7.69
N CYS A 240 10.31 -6.98 6.85
CA CYS A 240 9.24 -7.61 6.10
C CYS A 240 9.09 -7.05 4.69
N THR A 241 8.50 -7.86 3.81
CA THR A 241 8.02 -7.31 2.54
C THR A 241 6.66 -6.61 2.77
N THR A 242 6.43 -5.48 2.07
CA THR A 242 5.18 -4.71 2.18
C THR A 242 3.96 -5.59 1.93
N ALA A 243 4.03 -6.48 0.94
CA ALA A 243 2.96 -7.43 0.63
C ALA A 243 2.70 -8.44 1.77
N ALA A 244 3.76 -8.91 2.47
CA ALA A 244 3.61 -9.89 3.55
C ALA A 244 3.00 -9.29 4.82
N ALA A 245 3.31 -8.04 5.13
CA ALA A 245 2.77 -7.34 6.28
C ALA A 245 1.31 -6.87 6.08
N GLY A 246 0.82 -6.88 4.84
CA GLY A 246 -0.53 -6.42 4.47
C GLY A 246 -1.68 -7.24 5.07
N THR A 247 -1.44 -8.41 5.63
CA THR A 247 -2.48 -9.30 6.18
C THR A 247 -2.71 -9.07 7.67
N GLY A 248 -3.65 -8.21 8.06
CA GLY A 248 -4.34 -8.16 9.35
C GLY A 248 -3.55 -8.03 10.66
N ASN A 249 -2.23 -8.11 10.62
CA ASN A 249 -1.36 -8.21 11.78
C ASN A 249 -1.34 -6.91 12.62
N ASN A 250 -1.33 -7.06 13.94
CA ASN A 250 -1.12 -5.97 14.86
C ASN A 250 0.38 -5.89 15.23
N LEU A 251 1.01 -4.75 14.98
CA LEU A 251 2.44 -4.52 15.21
C LEU A 251 2.69 -3.27 16.07
N THR A 252 1.83 -3.05 17.04
CA THR A 252 1.83 -1.84 17.90
C THR A 252 3.03 -1.75 18.85
N ALA A 253 3.86 -2.78 18.97
CA ALA A 253 5.14 -2.65 19.67
C ALA A 253 6.11 -1.71 18.94
N ALA A 254 5.96 -1.54 17.61
CA ALA A 254 6.81 -0.65 16.83
C ALA A 254 6.36 0.81 16.97
N ASN A 255 7.30 1.69 17.24
CA ASN A 255 7.12 3.14 17.16
C ASN A 255 7.89 3.78 15.99
N TYR A 256 8.72 3.00 15.29
CA TYR A 256 9.34 3.40 14.02
C TYR A 256 8.90 2.51 12.88
N VAL A 257 8.68 3.14 11.73
CA VAL A 257 8.42 2.48 10.45
C VAL A 257 9.40 3.06 9.44
N PHE A 258 10.10 2.20 8.71
CA PHE A 258 11.08 2.62 7.74
C PHE A 258 10.81 1.93 6.39
N PHE A 259 10.65 2.72 5.33
CA PHE A 259 10.41 2.20 3.98
C PHE A 259 11.69 2.20 3.14
N LEU A 260 12.37 1.07 3.03
CA LEU A 260 13.48 0.93 2.09
C LEU A 260 12.96 0.97 0.65
N GLY A 261 11.87 0.24 0.38
CA GLY A 261 11.16 0.28 -0.91
C GLY A 261 9.84 1.03 -0.79
N LEU A 262 9.56 1.93 -1.73
CA LEU A 262 8.26 2.59 -1.80
C LEU A 262 7.22 1.65 -2.42
N PRO A 263 6.06 1.45 -1.81
CA PRO A 263 4.97 0.70 -2.42
C PRO A 263 4.40 1.45 -3.65
N TRP A 264 3.60 0.75 -4.46
CA TRP A 264 3.06 1.33 -5.69
C TRP A 264 1.84 2.23 -5.48
N THR A 265 1.19 2.12 -4.33
CA THR A 265 -0.01 2.89 -4.03
C THR A 265 0.04 3.50 -2.63
N PRO A 266 -0.55 4.69 -2.43
CA PRO A 266 -0.68 5.30 -1.12
C PRO A 266 -1.40 4.41 -0.12
N GLY A 267 -2.43 3.68 -0.56
CA GLY A 267 -3.18 2.76 0.29
C GLY A 267 -2.33 1.63 0.85
N GLN A 268 -1.41 1.06 0.04
CA GLN A 268 -0.45 0.06 0.54
C GLN A 268 0.49 0.64 1.58
N GLN A 269 0.96 1.88 1.36
CA GLN A 269 1.80 2.58 2.33
C GLN A 269 1.04 2.83 3.64
N GLU A 270 -0.17 3.35 3.56
CA GLU A 270 -1.01 3.63 4.74
C GLU A 270 -1.35 2.35 5.49
N GLN A 271 -1.72 1.28 4.78
CA GLN A 271 -1.94 -0.03 5.42
C GLN A 271 -0.70 -0.53 6.17
N ALA A 272 0.50 -0.39 5.58
CA ALA A 272 1.74 -0.78 6.21
C ALA A 272 2.03 0.05 7.48
N GLU A 273 1.91 1.38 7.39
CA GLU A 273 2.05 2.28 8.53
C GLU A 273 1.03 1.97 9.65
N ASP A 274 -0.18 1.63 9.26
CA ASP A 274 -1.29 1.35 10.15
C ASP A 274 -1.18 0.03 10.91
N ARG A 275 -0.18 -0.79 10.60
CA ARG A 275 0.20 -1.94 11.45
C ARG A 275 0.83 -1.49 12.77
N ALA A 276 1.61 -0.42 12.75
CA ALA A 276 2.17 0.21 13.93
C ALA A 276 1.22 1.26 14.52
N TYR A 277 0.62 2.10 13.66
CA TYR A 277 -0.31 3.17 14.06
C TYR A 277 -1.74 2.66 14.17
N ARG A 278 -2.02 1.95 15.23
CA ARG A 278 -3.31 1.30 15.48
C ARG A 278 -3.72 1.42 16.95
N ASN A 279 -4.99 1.13 17.24
CA ASN A 279 -5.48 1.06 18.63
C ASN A 279 -4.59 0.13 19.47
N GLY A 280 -4.12 0.61 20.61
CA GLY A 280 -3.10 -0.04 21.45
C GLY A 280 -1.68 0.54 21.28
N GLN A 281 -1.45 1.45 20.33
CA GLN A 281 -0.20 2.19 20.21
C GLN A 281 -0.15 3.30 21.29
N LEU A 282 0.84 3.24 22.15
CA LEU A 282 1.02 4.19 23.28
C LEU A 282 2.03 5.29 22.97
N ARG A 283 2.79 5.15 21.88
CA ARG A 283 3.87 6.05 21.47
C ARG A 283 3.54 6.72 20.15
N MET A 284 4.15 7.87 19.87
CA MET A 284 4.11 8.48 18.55
C MET A 284 4.80 7.55 17.54
N VAL A 285 4.17 7.33 16.40
CA VAL A 285 4.77 6.55 15.31
C VAL A 285 5.52 7.47 14.36
N VAL A 286 6.82 7.24 14.20
CA VAL A 286 7.67 7.96 13.26
C VAL A 286 7.89 7.10 12.03
N VAL A 287 7.45 7.61 10.87
CA VAL A 287 7.62 6.95 9.58
C VAL A 287 8.75 7.62 8.83
N LYS A 288 9.88 6.92 8.65
CA LYS A 288 11.04 7.42 7.91
C LYS A 288 11.03 6.89 6.48
N ILE A 289 11.17 7.77 5.52
CA ILE A 289 11.10 7.48 4.09
C ILE A 289 12.38 8.03 3.42
N PRO A 290 13.41 7.19 3.22
CA PRO A 290 14.60 7.60 2.50
C PRO A 290 14.30 7.72 1.00
N LEU A 291 14.66 8.86 0.43
CA LEU A 291 14.57 9.14 -1.00
C LEU A 291 15.97 9.41 -1.54
N VAL A 292 16.39 8.64 -2.51
CA VAL A 292 17.70 8.82 -3.14
C VAL A 292 17.62 9.94 -4.17
N GLU A 293 18.39 11.00 -3.93
CA GLU A 293 18.34 12.24 -4.71
C GLU A 293 18.78 12.02 -6.18
N GLY A 294 18.08 12.67 -7.10
CA GLY A 294 18.35 12.58 -8.55
C GLY A 294 18.08 11.20 -9.13
N THR A 295 17.15 10.42 -8.56
CA THR A 295 16.80 9.08 -9.02
C THR A 295 15.30 8.89 -9.20
N ILE A 296 14.89 7.69 -9.62
CA ILE A 296 13.47 7.34 -9.74
C ILE A 296 12.71 7.37 -8.40
N ASP A 297 13.38 7.36 -7.26
CA ASP A 297 12.71 7.44 -5.95
C ASP A 297 11.91 8.73 -5.80
N GLU A 298 12.49 9.86 -6.20
CA GLU A 298 11.80 11.15 -6.14
C GLU A 298 10.54 11.17 -7.02
N HIS A 299 10.65 10.60 -8.23
CA HIS A 299 9.51 10.50 -9.14
C HIS A 299 8.42 9.54 -8.62
N LEU A 300 8.82 8.40 -8.03
CA LEU A 300 7.88 7.47 -7.40
C LEU A 300 7.19 8.13 -6.21
N TRP A 301 7.92 8.91 -5.42
CA TRP A 301 7.33 9.67 -4.31
C TRP A 301 6.34 10.73 -4.78
N GLN A 302 6.69 11.50 -5.82
CA GLN A 302 5.78 12.45 -6.45
C GLN A 302 4.51 11.77 -6.97
N LEU A 303 4.66 10.61 -7.63
CA LEU A 303 3.53 9.82 -8.12
C LEU A 303 2.62 9.34 -6.96
N LEU A 304 3.21 8.87 -5.85
CA LEU A 304 2.46 8.47 -4.67
C LEU A 304 1.69 9.65 -4.07
N ASN A 305 2.32 10.83 -4.00
CA ASN A 305 1.67 12.03 -3.49
C ASN A 305 0.53 12.49 -4.40
N ALA A 306 0.72 12.47 -5.71
CA ALA A 306 -0.34 12.80 -6.66
C ALA A 306 -1.53 11.83 -6.53
N LYS A 307 -1.27 10.53 -6.39
CA LYS A 307 -2.33 9.53 -6.12
C LYS A 307 -3.01 9.75 -4.77
N ARG A 308 -2.26 10.15 -3.73
CA ARG A 308 -2.81 10.48 -2.42
C ARG A 308 -3.75 11.68 -2.52
N GLN A 309 -3.36 12.68 -3.30
CA GLN A 309 -4.20 13.84 -3.56
C GLN A 309 -5.52 13.45 -4.23
N VAL A 310 -5.52 12.59 -5.27
CA VAL A 310 -6.77 12.06 -5.87
C VAL A 310 -7.67 11.40 -4.82
N THR A 311 -7.08 10.63 -3.92
CA THR A 311 -7.85 9.98 -2.83
C THR A 311 -8.39 11.01 -1.84
N GLN A 312 -7.62 12.07 -1.55
CA GLN A 312 -8.04 13.15 -0.66
C GLN A 312 -9.10 14.03 -1.31
N ASP A 313 -9.02 14.31 -2.61
CA ASP A 313 -9.96 15.17 -3.34
C ASP A 313 -11.35 14.57 -3.46
N LEU A 314 -11.45 13.25 -3.53
CA LEU A 314 -12.74 12.57 -3.37
C LEU A 314 -13.32 12.76 -1.96
N ILE A 315 -12.51 13.31 -1.05
CA ILE A 315 -12.83 13.50 0.35
C ILE A 315 -12.78 14.98 0.74
N GLU A 316 -11.84 15.75 0.17
CA GLU A 316 -11.65 17.21 0.34
C GLU A 316 -11.06 17.76 -0.97
N PRO A 317 -11.69 18.71 -1.69
CA PRO A 317 -11.25 19.08 -3.03
C PRO A 317 -10.05 20.03 -3.00
N GLU A 318 -8.97 19.67 -3.68
CA GLU A 318 -8.02 20.59 -4.36
C GLU A 318 -7.07 19.80 -5.31
N GLN A 319 -6.97 20.29 -6.51
CA GLN A 319 -6.18 20.07 -7.77
C GLN A 319 -5.28 18.84 -8.01
N VAL A 320 -5.45 18.15 -9.18
CA VAL A 320 -4.56 17.07 -9.69
C VAL A 320 -4.33 17.10 -11.21
N ALA A 321 -3.07 16.88 -11.61
CA ALA A 321 -2.61 16.70 -12.98
C ALA A 321 -2.34 15.21 -13.34
N SER A 322 -2.44 14.82 -14.62
CA SER A 322 -2.40 13.42 -15.08
C SER A 322 -1.00 12.77 -15.07
N ASN A 323 -0.92 11.53 -14.55
CA ASN A 323 0.31 10.90 -14.04
C ASN A 323 1.06 9.94 -14.99
N HIS A 324 0.54 9.61 -16.20
CA HIS A 324 1.22 8.66 -17.09
C HIS A 324 2.48 9.23 -17.76
N THR A 325 2.52 10.54 -17.96
CA THR A 325 3.63 11.24 -18.61
C THR A 325 4.86 11.35 -17.69
N VAL A 326 4.65 11.39 -16.38
CA VAL A 326 5.72 11.63 -15.40
C VAL A 326 6.67 10.42 -15.26
N LEU A 327 6.14 9.20 -15.27
CA LEU A 327 6.98 8.00 -15.17
C LEU A 327 7.76 7.73 -16.46
N ALA A 328 7.14 7.97 -17.61
CA ALA A 328 7.82 7.87 -18.91
C ALA A 328 8.94 8.92 -19.04
N ALA A 329 8.69 10.14 -18.59
CA ALA A 329 9.69 11.22 -18.56
C ALA A 329 10.85 10.94 -17.60
N ALA A 330 10.58 10.32 -16.44
CA ALA A 330 11.61 9.98 -15.46
C ALA A 330 12.56 8.87 -15.92
N ILE A 331 12.10 8.04 -16.85
CA ILE A 331 12.89 6.95 -17.45
C ILE A 331 13.52 7.40 -18.77
N ALA A 332 13.01 8.47 -19.38
CA ALA A 332 13.60 9.07 -20.58
C ALA A 332 14.99 9.64 -20.26
N VAL A 333 15.96 9.24 -21.05
CA VAL A 333 17.33 9.80 -20.96
C VAL A 333 17.26 11.26 -21.39
N PRO A 334 17.64 12.23 -20.54
CA PRO A 334 17.80 13.60 -21.03
C PRO A 334 18.86 13.59 -22.14
N PRO A 335 18.69 14.39 -23.20
CA PRO A 335 19.69 14.48 -24.27
C PRO A 335 21.04 14.86 -23.64
N LEU A 336 22.08 14.10 -23.99
CA LEU A 336 23.45 14.43 -23.62
C LEU A 336 23.71 15.86 -24.12
N ILE A 337 23.88 16.79 -23.22
CA ILE A 337 24.45 18.10 -23.55
C ILE A 337 25.89 17.79 -23.98
N ARG A 338 26.12 17.74 -25.28
CA ARG A 338 27.50 17.75 -25.82
C ARG A 338 28.05 19.11 -25.41
N SER A 339 28.95 19.13 -24.45
CA SER A 339 29.84 20.26 -24.23
C SER A 339 30.68 20.40 -25.48
N ASN A 340 30.36 21.36 -26.35
CA ASN A 340 31.27 21.85 -27.32
C ASN A 340 32.45 22.48 -26.56
N GLY A 341 33.57 21.78 -26.53
CA GLY A 341 34.89 22.29 -26.10
C GLY A 341 35.51 23.10 -27.19
#